data_0bc448f78af471990eb4223ccfe4eccb
#
_entry.id   0bc448f78af471990eb4223ccfe4eccb
#
_cell.length_a   1.000
_cell.length_b   1.000
_cell.length_c   1.000
_cell.angle_alpha   90.00
_cell.angle_beta   90.00
_cell.angle_gamma   90.00
#
_symmetry.space_group_name_H-M   'P 1'
#
loop_
_entity.id
_entity.type
_entity.pdbx_description
1 polymer ?
#
loop_
_entity_poly.entity_id
_entity_poly.type
_entity_poly.pdbx_seq_one_letter_code
_entity_poly.pdbx_strand_id
1 'polypeptide(L)'
;MSLAQQWAEARPKVAGLHFDSGACSRQSLAVVDAVAAHARHEAEVGGYVAAEAAAPVLAAGRAAVAALTGLDAADVVYTTGSNHSLDLLLGSWAGERTLACLPGEFGPNLAVMAANGFQVRALPVDGHGRVVVDEVARRFASDPPALVHFTALASHRGVAQPLTEMVSVCRSAGVPIVVDAAQAFGHLDCNVSPDAIYSSSRKWLAGPRGVGFLAVAPELAARLQRRFPPASWDVPVTVLQSFEHGEHNAATRIGYSVALGEHLAAGPELVRGRLAEVGRTARQILAGVPGWRVVEGVDEPTAITTLEPTGGADPVAVRTWLIAERGIVTTACELARAPYEMTKPVLRISPHVDTTAEDLEQFAGVLRDAG
;
A
#
# COMPACT_ATOMS: atom_id res chain seq x y z
N MET A 1 -25.02 9.07 -11.34
CA MET A 1 -24.50 8.86 -9.98
C MET A 1 -23.02 9.16 -10.00
N SER A 2 -22.51 9.97 -9.06
CA SER A 2 -21.08 10.27 -8.98
C SER A 2 -20.28 9.07 -8.45
N LEU A 3 -18.95 9.04 -8.66
CA LEU A 3 -18.08 8.02 -8.10
C LEU A 3 -18.22 7.91 -6.56
N ALA A 4 -18.29 9.05 -5.87
CA ALA A 4 -18.48 9.11 -4.43
C ALA A 4 -19.80 8.45 -3.97
N GLN A 5 -20.90 8.72 -4.69
CA GLN A 5 -22.19 8.08 -4.41
C GLN A 5 -22.17 6.58 -4.66
N GLN A 6 -21.61 6.13 -5.79
CA GLN A 6 -21.47 4.70 -6.10
C GLN A 6 -20.64 3.97 -5.05
N TRP A 7 -19.54 4.60 -4.60
CA TRP A 7 -18.69 4.06 -3.57
C TRP A 7 -19.42 3.93 -2.22
N ALA A 8 -20.15 4.95 -1.80
CA ALA A 8 -20.89 4.97 -0.54
C ALA A 8 -22.03 3.93 -0.52
N GLU A 9 -22.81 3.85 -1.62
CA GLU A 9 -23.95 2.91 -1.74
C GLU A 9 -23.51 1.45 -1.81
N ALA A 10 -22.33 1.16 -2.35
CA ALA A 10 -21.79 -0.19 -2.40
C ALA A 10 -21.32 -0.73 -1.04
N ARG A 11 -21.36 0.08 0.03
CA ARG A 11 -20.77 -0.24 1.35
C ARG A 11 -21.78 -0.10 2.48
N PRO A 12 -21.59 -0.83 3.60
CA PRO A 12 -22.36 -0.58 4.80
C PRO A 12 -22.23 0.89 5.23
N LYS A 13 -23.31 1.47 5.77
CA LYS A 13 -23.27 2.83 6.30
C LYS A 13 -22.21 2.92 7.40
N VAL A 14 -21.34 3.90 7.32
CA VAL A 14 -20.36 4.16 8.38
C VAL A 14 -21.03 4.67 9.65
N ALA A 15 -20.55 4.23 10.81
CA ALA A 15 -21.12 4.63 12.10
C ALA A 15 -20.74 6.06 12.52
N GLY A 16 -19.70 6.63 11.91
CA GLY A 16 -19.19 7.98 12.16
C GLY A 16 -18.37 8.45 10.96
N LEU A 17 -17.24 9.13 11.17
CA LEU A 17 -16.31 9.51 10.11
C LEU A 17 -15.16 8.52 10.01
N HIS A 18 -14.89 8.03 8.79
CA HIS A 18 -13.81 7.08 8.52
C HIS A 18 -12.71 7.72 7.68
N PHE A 19 -11.63 8.12 8.33
CA PHE A 19 -10.45 8.74 7.71
C PHE A 19 -9.19 7.89 7.85
N ASP A 20 -9.33 6.55 7.72
CA ASP A 20 -8.20 5.63 7.92
C ASP A 20 -8.03 4.60 6.80
N SER A 21 -8.35 4.98 5.56
CA SER A 21 -8.17 4.11 4.38
C SER A 21 -6.71 3.72 4.14
N GLY A 22 -5.76 4.57 4.56
CA GLY A 22 -4.33 4.25 4.55
C GLY A 22 -3.92 3.15 5.54
N ALA A 23 -4.77 2.77 6.51
CA ALA A 23 -4.57 1.60 7.35
C ALA A 23 -5.52 0.47 6.95
N CYS A 24 -6.84 0.72 6.98
CA CYS A 24 -7.82 -0.28 6.58
C CYS A 24 -9.09 0.42 6.06
N SER A 25 -9.32 0.34 4.77
CA SER A 25 -10.49 0.91 4.13
C SER A 25 -11.74 0.05 4.33
N ARG A 26 -12.90 0.56 3.91
CA ARG A 26 -14.20 -0.06 4.07
C ARG A 26 -14.50 -0.97 2.86
N GLN A 27 -14.63 -2.26 3.10
CA GLN A 27 -14.97 -3.22 2.03
C GLN A 27 -16.38 -2.96 1.50
N SER A 28 -16.59 -3.25 0.21
CA SER A 28 -17.93 -3.28 -0.38
C SER A 28 -18.73 -4.50 0.09
N LEU A 29 -20.04 -4.42 -0.01
CA LEU A 29 -20.93 -5.56 0.24
C LEU A 29 -20.58 -6.73 -0.70
N ALA A 30 -20.28 -6.45 -1.97
CA ALA A 30 -19.89 -7.47 -2.93
C ALA A 30 -18.61 -8.21 -2.51
N VAL A 31 -17.62 -7.50 -1.98
CA VAL A 31 -16.39 -8.12 -1.43
C VAL A 31 -16.72 -9.01 -0.23
N VAL A 32 -17.50 -8.49 0.73
CA VAL A 32 -17.89 -9.24 1.94
C VAL A 32 -18.69 -10.50 1.57
N ASP A 33 -19.66 -10.36 0.64
CA ASP A 33 -20.50 -11.47 0.19
C ASP A 33 -19.70 -12.52 -0.57
N ALA A 34 -18.75 -12.13 -1.41
CA ALA A 34 -17.87 -13.06 -2.13
C ALA A 34 -17.01 -13.89 -1.16
N VAL A 35 -16.44 -13.26 -0.12
CA VAL A 35 -15.69 -13.96 0.94
C VAL A 35 -16.60 -14.98 1.66
N ALA A 36 -17.80 -14.55 2.06
CA ALA A 36 -18.74 -15.40 2.78
C ALA A 36 -19.29 -16.53 1.90
N ALA A 37 -19.57 -16.26 0.61
CA ALA A 37 -20.06 -17.26 -0.34
C ALA A 37 -19.04 -18.37 -0.57
N HIS A 38 -17.75 -18.01 -0.76
CA HIS A 38 -16.71 -19.03 -0.93
C HIS A 38 -16.55 -19.90 0.32
N ALA A 39 -16.54 -19.30 1.50
CA ALA A 39 -16.43 -20.06 2.76
C ALA A 39 -17.58 -21.05 2.96
N ARG A 40 -18.82 -20.70 2.54
CA ARG A 40 -19.96 -21.62 2.55
C ARG A 40 -19.78 -22.72 1.51
N HIS A 41 -19.37 -22.37 0.30
CA HIS A 41 -19.15 -23.34 -0.78
C HIS A 41 -18.07 -24.35 -0.41
N GLU A 42 -16.98 -23.92 0.20
CA GLU A 42 -15.91 -24.78 0.72
C GLU A 42 -16.45 -25.79 1.76
N ALA A 43 -17.33 -25.34 2.67
CA ALA A 43 -17.97 -26.19 3.64
C ALA A 43 -18.97 -27.21 3.02
N GLU A 44 -19.57 -26.86 1.86
CA GLU A 44 -20.54 -27.72 1.16
C GLU A 44 -19.87 -28.80 0.30
N VAL A 45 -18.81 -28.44 -0.44
CA VAL A 45 -18.22 -29.33 -1.46
C VAL A 45 -16.79 -29.81 -1.13
N GLY A 46 -16.19 -29.25 -0.11
CA GLY A 46 -14.79 -29.52 0.28
C GLY A 46 -13.81 -28.54 -0.38
N GLY A 47 -12.69 -28.28 0.34
CA GLY A 47 -11.74 -27.21 0.02
C GLY A 47 -11.13 -27.30 -1.37
N TYR A 48 -10.73 -28.49 -1.82
CA TYR A 48 -10.10 -28.65 -3.15
C TYR A 48 -11.06 -28.37 -4.31
N VAL A 49 -12.31 -28.82 -4.20
CA VAL A 49 -13.34 -28.58 -5.21
C VAL A 49 -13.69 -27.08 -5.27
N ALA A 50 -13.84 -26.46 -4.11
CA ALA A 50 -14.10 -25.02 -4.03
C ALA A 50 -12.91 -24.19 -4.57
N ALA A 51 -11.66 -24.61 -4.34
CA ALA A 51 -10.47 -23.96 -4.87
C ALA A 51 -10.38 -24.05 -6.39
N GLU A 52 -10.72 -25.20 -7.00
CA GLU A 52 -10.81 -25.33 -8.46
C GLU A 52 -11.88 -24.39 -9.05
N ALA A 53 -13.05 -24.31 -8.43
CA ALA A 53 -14.11 -23.39 -8.83
C ALA A 53 -13.71 -21.91 -8.71
N ALA A 54 -12.80 -21.56 -7.81
CA ALA A 54 -12.29 -20.20 -7.61
C ALA A 54 -11.24 -19.79 -8.65
N ALA A 55 -10.63 -20.71 -9.38
CA ALA A 55 -9.51 -20.44 -10.29
C ALA A 55 -9.77 -19.29 -11.29
N PRO A 56 -10.94 -19.16 -11.93
CA PRO A 56 -11.22 -18.05 -12.86
C PRO A 56 -11.22 -16.68 -12.17
N VAL A 57 -11.77 -16.59 -10.94
CA VAL A 57 -11.79 -15.34 -10.16
C VAL A 57 -10.38 -14.92 -9.73
N LEU A 58 -9.58 -15.88 -9.31
CA LEU A 58 -8.18 -15.65 -8.94
C LEU A 58 -7.33 -15.25 -10.15
N ALA A 59 -7.57 -15.85 -11.31
CA ALA A 59 -6.91 -15.46 -12.56
C ALA A 59 -7.27 -14.02 -12.97
N ALA A 60 -8.55 -13.64 -12.86
CA ALA A 60 -9.00 -12.27 -13.12
C ALA A 60 -8.35 -11.27 -12.15
N GLY A 61 -8.17 -11.64 -10.87
CA GLY A 61 -7.45 -10.81 -9.90
C GLY A 61 -5.99 -10.59 -10.27
N ARG A 62 -5.26 -11.64 -10.73
CA ARG A 62 -3.88 -11.50 -11.24
C ARG A 62 -3.83 -10.60 -12.48
N ALA A 63 -4.76 -10.78 -13.41
CA ALA A 63 -4.85 -9.93 -14.60
C ALA A 63 -5.10 -8.45 -14.24
N ALA A 64 -5.91 -8.20 -13.21
CA ALA A 64 -6.14 -6.84 -12.71
C ALA A 64 -4.87 -6.22 -12.09
N VAL A 65 -4.09 -6.99 -11.31
CA VAL A 65 -2.79 -6.52 -10.79
C VAL A 65 -1.85 -6.23 -11.96
N ALA A 66 -1.77 -7.11 -12.95
CA ALA A 66 -0.94 -6.93 -14.15
C ALA A 66 -1.29 -5.61 -14.88
N ALA A 67 -2.57 -5.35 -15.11
CA ALA A 67 -3.04 -4.11 -15.75
C ALA A 67 -2.68 -2.84 -14.97
N LEU A 68 -2.61 -2.92 -13.62
CA LEU A 68 -2.30 -1.80 -12.75
C LEU A 68 -0.79 -1.60 -12.49
N THR A 69 0.05 -2.57 -12.85
CA THR A 69 1.50 -2.53 -12.59
C THR A 69 2.36 -2.50 -13.85
N GLY A 70 1.81 -2.93 -15.00
CA GLY A 70 2.53 -3.11 -16.26
C GLY A 70 3.35 -4.41 -16.30
N LEU A 71 3.14 -5.35 -15.36
CA LEU A 71 3.75 -6.68 -15.36
C LEU A 71 2.77 -7.74 -15.90
N ASP A 72 3.23 -8.94 -16.17
CA ASP A 72 2.37 -10.01 -16.67
C ASP A 72 1.61 -10.72 -15.53
N ALA A 73 0.39 -11.19 -15.82
CA ALA A 73 -0.43 -11.91 -14.86
C ALA A 73 0.20 -13.22 -14.36
N ALA A 74 1.06 -13.85 -15.17
CA ALA A 74 1.82 -15.04 -14.82
C ALA A 74 2.90 -14.77 -13.75
N ASP A 75 3.31 -13.52 -13.61
CA ASP A 75 4.33 -13.06 -12.69
C ASP A 75 3.75 -12.56 -11.35
N VAL A 76 2.41 -12.63 -11.20
CA VAL A 76 1.69 -12.20 -9.99
C VAL A 76 1.38 -13.39 -9.10
N VAL A 77 1.77 -13.29 -7.83
CA VAL A 77 1.44 -14.26 -6.78
C VAL A 77 0.69 -13.59 -5.64
N TYR A 78 -0.27 -14.30 -5.04
CA TYR A 78 -0.94 -13.85 -3.83
C TYR A 78 -0.09 -14.12 -2.59
N THR A 79 -0.09 -13.17 -1.68
CA THR A 79 0.61 -13.24 -0.39
C THR A 79 -0.35 -12.93 0.75
N THR A 80 0.11 -12.99 2.00
CA THR A 80 -0.70 -12.57 3.15
C THR A 80 -0.64 -11.05 3.42
N GLY A 81 0.10 -10.31 2.59
CA GLY A 81 0.23 -8.84 2.66
C GLY A 81 1.66 -8.36 2.42
N SER A 82 1.86 -7.06 2.46
CA SER A 82 3.11 -6.38 2.05
C SER A 82 4.37 -6.91 2.75
N ASN A 83 4.36 -7.06 4.08
CA ASN A 83 5.54 -7.54 4.80
C ASN A 83 5.91 -8.98 4.42
N HIS A 84 4.91 -9.84 4.20
CA HIS A 84 5.14 -11.21 3.71
C HIS A 84 5.74 -11.18 2.30
N SER A 85 5.21 -10.33 1.40
CA SER A 85 5.76 -10.15 0.05
C SER A 85 7.24 -9.74 0.09
N LEU A 86 7.57 -8.77 0.94
CA LEU A 86 8.95 -8.30 1.10
C LEU A 86 9.85 -9.40 1.67
N ASP A 87 9.41 -10.15 2.69
CA ASP A 87 10.19 -11.25 3.28
C ASP A 87 10.44 -12.39 2.28
N LEU A 88 9.42 -12.78 1.51
CA LEU A 88 9.56 -13.78 0.45
C LEU A 88 10.63 -13.36 -0.58
N LEU A 89 10.57 -12.11 -1.04
CA LEU A 89 11.51 -11.59 -2.04
C LEU A 89 12.93 -11.50 -1.47
N LEU A 90 13.12 -10.80 -0.35
CA LEU A 90 14.44 -10.57 0.25
C LEU A 90 15.07 -11.87 0.74
N GLY A 91 14.28 -12.76 1.32
CA GLY A 91 14.75 -14.07 1.75
C GLY A 91 15.16 -14.98 0.61
N SER A 92 14.60 -14.79 -0.58
CA SER A 92 14.94 -15.53 -1.80
C SER A 92 16.07 -14.88 -2.60
N TRP A 93 16.51 -13.68 -2.23
CA TRP A 93 17.55 -12.95 -2.93
C TRP A 93 18.90 -13.66 -2.83
N ALA A 94 19.49 -13.98 -3.98
CA ALA A 94 20.76 -14.71 -4.08
C ALA A 94 21.99 -13.80 -4.27
N GLY A 95 21.77 -12.51 -4.52
CA GLY A 95 22.84 -11.53 -4.76
C GLY A 95 23.46 -10.96 -3.50
N GLU A 96 24.32 -9.95 -3.69
CA GLU A 96 24.87 -9.14 -2.59
C GLU A 96 23.73 -8.50 -1.79
N ARG A 97 23.89 -8.42 -0.47
CA ARG A 97 22.85 -7.93 0.46
C ARG A 97 23.06 -6.46 0.82
N THR A 98 23.27 -5.61 -0.20
CA THR A 98 23.23 -4.15 -0.07
C THR A 98 21.94 -3.62 -0.70
N LEU A 99 21.22 -2.76 0.04
CA LEU A 99 19.93 -2.23 -0.38
C LEU A 99 19.87 -0.73 -0.11
N ALA A 100 19.32 0.05 -1.04
CA ALA A 100 19.03 1.45 -0.81
C ALA A 100 17.52 1.67 -0.65
N CYS A 101 17.10 2.46 0.34
CA CYS A 101 15.71 2.87 0.54
C CYS A 101 15.61 4.33 1.01
N LEU A 102 14.38 4.87 1.04
CA LEU A 102 14.13 6.21 1.54
C LEU A 102 14.35 6.29 3.07
N PRO A 103 14.79 7.43 3.64
CA PRO A 103 14.82 7.62 5.10
C PRO A 103 13.44 7.43 5.76
N GLY A 104 12.35 7.81 5.04
CA GLY A 104 10.96 7.63 5.47
C GLY A 104 10.43 6.20 5.31
N GLU A 105 11.31 5.21 5.24
CA GLU A 105 10.93 3.80 5.11
C GLU A 105 10.12 3.30 6.31
N PHE A 106 9.17 2.42 6.03
CA PHE A 106 8.31 1.83 7.04
C PHE A 106 9.11 0.93 7.99
N GLY A 107 9.03 1.20 9.30
CA GLY A 107 9.83 0.49 10.31
C GLY A 107 9.77 -1.04 10.22
N PRO A 108 8.60 -1.68 10.06
CA PRO A 108 8.53 -3.13 9.83
C PRO A 108 9.25 -3.61 8.56
N ASN A 109 9.33 -2.80 7.49
CA ASN A 109 10.13 -3.17 6.31
C ASN A 109 11.62 -3.16 6.63
N LEU A 110 12.10 -2.17 7.40
CA LEU A 110 13.48 -2.14 7.89
C LEU A 110 13.82 -3.36 8.75
N ALA A 111 12.86 -3.81 9.57
CA ALA A 111 13.03 -5.04 10.36
C ALA A 111 13.14 -6.28 9.46
N VAL A 112 12.33 -6.38 8.38
CA VAL A 112 12.42 -7.45 7.38
C VAL A 112 13.75 -7.41 6.64
N MET A 113 14.23 -6.22 6.23
CA MET A 113 15.53 -6.04 5.58
C MET A 113 16.67 -6.53 6.51
N ALA A 114 16.65 -6.11 7.77
CA ALA A 114 17.65 -6.52 8.76
C ALA A 114 17.61 -8.04 9.04
N ALA A 115 16.40 -8.63 9.19
CA ALA A 115 16.22 -10.06 9.42
C ALA A 115 16.76 -10.91 8.25
N ASN A 116 16.72 -10.35 7.02
CA ASN A 116 17.29 -10.98 5.83
C ASN A 116 18.76 -10.58 5.58
N GLY A 117 19.42 -9.90 6.53
CA GLY A 117 20.85 -9.61 6.48
C GLY A 117 21.26 -8.49 5.51
N PHE A 118 20.32 -7.62 5.11
CA PHE A 118 20.63 -6.51 4.21
C PHE A 118 21.27 -5.32 4.95
N GLN A 119 22.34 -4.78 4.34
CA GLN A 119 22.91 -3.49 4.72
C GLN A 119 22.14 -2.38 4.01
N VAL A 120 21.46 -1.52 4.77
CA VAL A 120 20.60 -0.48 4.24
C VAL A 120 21.37 0.82 4.08
N ARG A 121 21.27 1.44 2.89
CA ARG A 121 21.79 2.78 2.57
C ARG A 121 20.61 3.74 2.34
N ALA A 122 20.73 4.98 2.79
CA ALA A 122 19.70 5.99 2.57
C ALA A 122 19.81 6.58 1.15
N LEU A 123 18.68 6.62 0.43
CA LEU A 123 18.53 7.43 -0.76
C LEU A 123 18.53 8.93 -0.40
N PRO A 124 19.09 9.80 -1.25
CA PRO A 124 19.05 11.25 -1.02
C PRO A 124 17.64 11.78 -1.16
N VAL A 125 17.22 12.62 -0.22
CA VAL A 125 15.91 13.27 -0.23
C VAL A 125 16.04 14.78 -0.03
N ASP A 126 15.04 15.54 -0.50
CA ASP A 126 14.91 16.97 -0.23
C ASP A 126 14.34 17.26 1.17
N GLY A 127 14.12 18.54 1.49
CA GLY A 127 13.55 18.97 2.77
C GLY A 127 12.10 18.52 3.02
N HIS A 128 11.41 18.01 1.99
CA HIS A 128 10.08 17.43 2.08
C HIS A 128 10.11 15.89 2.12
N GLY A 129 11.33 15.29 2.04
CA GLY A 129 11.55 13.85 2.00
C GLY A 129 11.18 13.20 0.67
N ARG A 130 11.13 13.96 -0.40
CA ARG A 130 11.04 13.45 -1.77
C ARG A 130 12.44 13.12 -2.27
N VAL A 131 12.59 11.97 -2.92
CA VAL A 131 13.88 11.54 -3.47
C VAL A 131 14.42 12.56 -4.49
N VAL A 132 15.72 12.84 -4.40
CA VAL A 132 16.43 13.69 -5.37
C VAL A 132 17.01 12.80 -6.47
N VAL A 133 16.23 12.62 -7.54
CA VAL A 133 16.48 11.63 -8.61
C VAL A 133 17.86 11.82 -9.26
N ASP A 134 18.25 13.05 -9.57
CA ASP A 134 19.55 13.36 -10.20
C ASP A 134 20.73 12.98 -9.28
N GLU A 135 20.55 13.11 -7.97
CA GLU A 135 21.55 12.71 -6.99
C GLU A 135 21.66 11.18 -6.91
N VAL A 136 20.51 10.46 -6.98
CA VAL A 136 20.50 9.01 -7.09
C VAL A 136 21.26 8.54 -8.32
N ALA A 137 20.97 9.13 -9.49
CA ALA A 137 21.64 8.79 -10.74
C ALA A 137 23.17 8.97 -10.66
N ARG A 138 23.62 10.07 -10.05
CA ARG A 138 25.06 10.33 -9.84
C ARG A 138 25.72 9.32 -8.92
N ARG A 139 25.07 8.96 -7.80
CA ARG A 139 25.59 7.97 -6.85
C ARG A 139 25.66 6.57 -7.47
N PHE A 140 24.61 6.17 -8.19
CA PHE A 140 24.56 4.85 -8.82
C PHE A 140 25.57 4.67 -9.96
N ALA A 141 26.01 5.75 -10.59
CA ALA A 141 27.08 5.71 -11.58
C ALA A 141 28.45 5.29 -11.00
N SER A 142 28.68 5.52 -9.71
CA SER A 142 29.96 5.20 -9.03
C SER A 142 29.87 4.07 -8.02
N ASP A 143 28.77 3.96 -7.28
CA ASP A 143 28.59 3.01 -6.19
C ASP A 143 27.10 2.55 -6.11
N PRO A 144 26.63 1.72 -7.09
CA PRO A 144 25.27 1.22 -7.10
C PRO A 144 25.05 0.20 -5.97
N PRO A 145 23.84 0.19 -5.31
CA PRO A 145 23.46 -0.90 -4.43
C PRO A 145 23.11 -2.15 -5.25
N ALA A 146 23.07 -3.31 -4.61
CA ALA A 146 22.62 -4.54 -5.28
C ALA A 146 21.11 -4.52 -5.55
N LEU A 147 20.34 -3.73 -4.79
CA LEU A 147 18.88 -3.63 -4.86
C LEU A 147 18.41 -2.25 -4.40
N VAL A 148 17.35 -1.72 -5.00
CA VAL A 148 16.60 -0.59 -4.46
C VAL A 148 15.26 -1.07 -3.95
N HIS A 149 14.92 -0.72 -2.71
CA HIS A 149 13.57 -0.81 -2.19
C HIS A 149 12.96 0.59 -2.16
N PHE A 150 11.88 0.79 -2.91
CA PHE A 150 11.32 2.12 -3.13
C PHE A 150 9.86 2.21 -2.68
N THR A 151 9.64 2.89 -1.57
CA THR A 151 8.31 3.18 -1.06
C THR A 151 7.70 4.35 -1.83
N ALA A 152 6.79 4.04 -2.77
CA ALA A 152 6.20 5.04 -3.68
C ALA A 152 5.36 6.10 -2.96
N LEU A 153 4.81 5.77 -1.79
CA LEU A 153 4.10 6.67 -0.88
C LEU A 153 4.29 6.20 0.55
N ALA A 154 4.83 7.04 1.39
CA ALA A 154 5.14 6.71 2.77
C ALA A 154 3.87 6.51 3.63
N SER A 155 3.99 5.72 4.70
CA SER A 155 2.84 5.42 5.57
C SER A 155 2.54 6.50 6.61
N HIS A 156 3.45 7.43 6.84
CA HIS A 156 3.33 8.49 7.85
C HIS A 156 3.02 9.87 7.26
N ARG A 157 3.17 10.03 5.95
CA ARG A 157 2.89 11.30 5.24
C ARG A 157 2.43 11.06 3.81
N GLY A 158 1.75 12.06 3.25
CA GLY A 158 1.12 12.03 1.93
C GLY A 158 1.98 12.57 0.79
N VAL A 159 3.30 12.53 0.88
CA VAL A 159 4.22 13.00 -0.18
C VAL A 159 4.44 11.89 -1.20
N ALA A 160 3.93 12.09 -2.42
CA ALA A 160 4.13 11.15 -3.53
C ALA A 160 5.58 11.18 -4.02
N GLN A 161 6.17 10.01 -4.23
CA GLN A 161 7.53 9.89 -4.76
C GLN A 161 7.51 9.82 -6.30
N PRO A 162 8.57 10.28 -6.99
CA PRO A 162 8.69 10.24 -8.46
C PRO A 162 9.00 8.81 -8.93
N LEU A 163 7.97 7.95 -8.93
CA LEU A 163 8.11 6.52 -9.18
C LEU A 163 8.62 6.20 -10.58
N THR A 164 8.09 6.87 -11.60
CA THR A 164 8.48 6.65 -13.01
C THR A 164 9.95 6.98 -13.23
N GLU A 165 10.40 8.11 -12.71
CA GLU A 165 11.77 8.59 -12.81
C GLU A 165 12.74 7.64 -12.09
N MET A 166 12.35 7.17 -10.90
CA MET A 166 13.16 6.23 -10.13
C MET A 166 13.31 4.87 -10.83
N VAL A 167 12.22 4.34 -11.41
CA VAL A 167 12.29 3.12 -12.22
C VAL A 167 13.23 3.32 -13.41
N SER A 168 13.17 4.48 -14.07
CA SER A 168 14.05 4.82 -15.20
C SER A 168 15.52 4.89 -14.78
N VAL A 169 15.85 5.55 -13.68
CA VAL A 169 17.23 5.65 -13.15
C VAL A 169 17.77 4.28 -12.77
N CYS A 170 16.99 3.49 -12.05
CA CYS A 170 17.39 2.14 -11.64
C CYS A 170 17.65 1.25 -12.86
N ARG A 171 16.76 1.26 -13.86
CA ARG A 171 16.94 0.53 -15.11
C ARG A 171 18.21 0.95 -15.86
N SER A 172 18.46 2.27 -15.94
CA SER A 172 19.66 2.81 -16.60
C SER A 172 20.96 2.43 -15.90
N ALA A 173 20.91 2.27 -14.57
CA ALA A 173 22.05 1.85 -13.75
C ALA A 173 22.20 0.31 -13.65
N GLY A 174 21.27 -0.47 -14.20
CA GLY A 174 21.25 -1.93 -14.05
C GLY A 174 20.96 -2.41 -12.62
N VAL A 175 20.37 -1.57 -11.79
CA VAL A 175 20.01 -1.86 -10.39
C VAL A 175 18.54 -2.25 -10.31
N PRO A 176 18.19 -3.45 -9.85
CA PRO A 176 16.79 -3.84 -9.71
C PRO A 176 16.06 -2.96 -8.68
N ILE A 177 14.80 -2.64 -8.99
CA ILE A 177 13.92 -1.87 -8.10
C ILE A 177 12.71 -2.68 -7.64
N VAL A 178 12.52 -2.76 -6.33
CA VAL A 178 11.36 -3.34 -5.66
C VAL A 178 10.49 -2.22 -5.11
N VAL A 179 9.27 -2.10 -5.59
CA VAL A 179 8.35 -1.03 -5.22
C VAL A 179 7.43 -1.48 -4.08
N ASP A 180 7.50 -0.81 -2.94
CA ASP A 180 6.43 -0.86 -1.94
C ASP A 180 5.30 0.08 -2.39
N ALA A 181 4.23 -0.53 -2.89
CA ALA A 181 3.03 0.17 -3.29
C ALA A 181 1.90 0.07 -2.24
N ALA A 182 2.21 -0.29 -1.00
CA ALA A 182 1.20 -0.49 0.03
C ALA A 182 0.30 0.74 0.27
N GLN A 183 0.82 1.96 0.06
CA GLN A 183 0.03 3.19 0.10
C GLN A 183 -0.29 3.74 -1.30
N ALA A 184 0.42 3.30 -2.33
CA ALA A 184 0.27 3.81 -3.69
C ALA A 184 -0.73 3.01 -4.52
N PHE A 185 -0.81 1.70 -4.36
CA PHE A 185 -1.64 0.82 -5.19
C PHE A 185 -3.13 1.12 -5.02
N GLY A 186 -3.79 1.50 -6.12
CA GLY A 186 -5.16 2.01 -6.12
C GLY A 186 -5.31 3.49 -5.73
N HIS A 187 -4.20 4.18 -5.39
CA HIS A 187 -4.18 5.57 -4.97
C HIS A 187 -3.36 6.45 -5.92
N LEU A 188 -2.22 5.95 -6.38
CA LEU A 188 -1.35 6.58 -7.37
C LEU A 188 -1.22 5.68 -8.60
N ASP A 189 -0.60 6.18 -9.65
CA ASP A 189 -0.25 5.35 -10.79
C ASP A 189 0.96 4.48 -10.47
N CYS A 190 0.75 3.16 -10.58
CA CYS A 190 1.80 2.16 -10.37
C CYS A 190 2.12 1.39 -11.65
N ASN A 191 1.55 1.79 -12.81
CA ASN A 191 1.78 1.14 -14.11
C ASN A 191 3.10 1.64 -14.73
N VAL A 192 4.22 1.20 -14.14
CA VAL A 192 5.59 1.63 -14.53
C VAL A 192 6.51 0.47 -14.84
N SER A 193 6.00 -0.76 -14.85
CA SER A 193 6.76 -2.00 -15.11
C SER A 193 8.07 -2.06 -14.31
N PRO A 194 8.03 -2.03 -12.96
CA PRO A 194 9.22 -2.19 -12.13
C PRO A 194 9.70 -3.63 -12.13
N ASP A 195 10.91 -3.90 -11.61
CA ASP A 195 11.41 -5.28 -11.49
C ASP A 195 10.59 -6.11 -10.49
N ALA A 196 10.08 -5.48 -9.42
CA ALA A 196 9.06 -6.07 -8.56
C ALA A 196 8.20 -4.99 -7.91
N ILE A 197 6.96 -5.36 -7.58
CA ILE A 197 6.02 -4.51 -6.86
C ILE A 197 5.12 -5.35 -5.97
N TYR A 198 4.78 -4.83 -4.80
CA TYR A 198 3.88 -5.50 -3.89
C TYR A 198 2.94 -4.53 -3.16
N SER A 199 1.82 -5.05 -2.68
CA SER A 199 0.87 -4.29 -1.87
C SER A 199 0.02 -5.20 -0.96
N SER A 200 -0.75 -4.56 -0.08
CA SER A 200 -1.81 -5.18 0.73
C SER A 200 -3.18 -4.77 0.21
N SER A 201 -4.15 -5.67 0.22
CA SER A 201 -5.50 -5.45 -0.30
C SER A 201 -6.30 -4.41 0.48
N ARG A 202 -6.16 -4.37 1.81
CA ARG A 202 -7.05 -3.70 2.77
C ARG A 202 -7.02 -2.17 2.77
N LYS A 203 -6.08 -1.56 2.03
CA LYS A 203 -5.90 -0.09 2.02
C LYS A 203 -6.79 0.54 0.93
N TRP A 204 -6.22 1.19 -0.05
CA TRP A 204 -6.94 1.98 -1.06
C TRP A 204 -7.83 1.17 -2.00
N LEU A 205 -7.58 -0.13 -2.15
CA LEU A 205 -8.48 -1.05 -2.88
C LEU A 205 -9.65 -1.57 -2.03
N ALA A 206 -9.66 -1.30 -0.73
CA ALA A 206 -10.72 -1.72 0.19
C ALA A 206 -11.03 -3.23 0.17
N GLY A 207 -10.02 -4.06 -0.08
CA GLY A 207 -10.15 -5.52 -0.02
C GLY A 207 -10.01 -6.09 1.40
N PRO A 208 -10.12 -7.41 1.55
CA PRO A 208 -10.01 -8.08 2.85
C PRO A 208 -8.62 -7.94 3.48
N ARG A 209 -8.54 -8.07 4.80
CA ARG A 209 -7.26 -8.21 5.51
C ARG A 209 -6.69 -9.61 5.32
N GLY A 210 -5.36 -9.73 5.48
CA GLY A 210 -4.67 -11.03 5.41
C GLY A 210 -4.42 -11.52 3.98
N VAL A 211 -4.53 -10.64 3.00
CA VAL A 211 -4.16 -10.89 1.61
C VAL A 211 -3.47 -9.67 1.00
N GLY A 212 -2.59 -9.94 0.06
CA GLY A 212 -1.88 -8.98 -0.78
C GLY A 212 -1.37 -9.67 -2.03
N PHE A 213 -0.48 -9.00 -2.75
CA PHE A 213 0.21 -9.58 -3.90
C PHE A 213 1.69 -9.21 -3.89
N LEU A 214 2.46 -10.02 -4.61
CA LEU A 214 3.80 -9.74 -5.09
C LEU A 214 3.81 -10.02 -6.59
N ALA A 215 4.27 -9.05 -7.39
CA ALA A 215 4.51 -9.23 -8.81
C ALA A 215 6.00 -9.02 -9.06
N VAL A 216 6.63 -9.92 -9.84
CA VAL A 216 8.09 -9.92 -10.07
C VAL A 216 8.38 -10.21 -11.52
N ALA A 217 9.05 -9.27 -12.20
CA ALA A 217 9.47 -9.45 -13.59
C ALA A 217 10.38 -10.68 -13.75
N PRO A 218 10.34 -11.37 -14.92
CA PRO A 218 11.09 -12.59 -15.16
C PRO A 218 12.60 -12.45 -14.92
N GLU A 219 13.17 -11.31 -15.27
CA GLU A 219 14.61 -11.01 -15.11
C GLU A 219 15.01 -10.98 -13.62
N LEU A 220 14.16 -10.43 -12.77
CA LEU A 220 14.39 -10.45 -11.33
C LEU A 220 14.09 -11.82 -10.73
N ALA A 221 13.01 -12.48 -11.17
CA ALA A 221 12.64 -13.82 -10.72
C ALA A 221 13.78 -14.84 -10.97
N ALA A 222 14.52 -14.71 -12.06
CA ALA A 222 15.69 -15.53 -12.38
C ALA A 222 16.86 -15.35 -11.37
N ARG A 223 16.88 -14.25 -10.61
CA ARG A 223 17.89 -13.95 -9.57
C ARG A 223 17.47 -14.42 -8.17
N LEU A 224 16.25 -14.97 -8.04
CA LEU A 224 15.73 -15.45 -6.76
C LEU A 224 15.98 -16.97 -6.63
N GLN A 225 16.24 -17.40 -5.40
CA GLN A 225 16.36 -18.81 -5.06
C GLN A 225 15.12 -19.30 -4.32
N ARG A 226 14.73 -20.55 -4.57
CA ARG A 226 13.59 -21.15 -3.88
C ARG A 226 13.92 -21.35 -2.41
N ARG A 227 13.05 -20.84 -1.51
CA ARG A 227 13.13 -21.05 -0.05
C ARG A 227 12.31 -22.24 0.42
N PHE A 228 11.23 -22.55 -0.29
CA PHE A 228 10.29 -23.60 0.09
C PHE A 228 10.35 -24.75 -0.91
N PRO A 229 10.16 -25.99 -0.43
CA PRO A 229 10.03 -27.12 -1.33
C PRO A 229 8.79 -26.94 -2.23
N PRO A 230 8.75 -27.60 -3.41
CA PRO A 230 7.53 -27.65 -4.22
C PRO A 230 6.41 -28.38 -3.48
N ALA A 231 5.16 -28.08 -3.85
CA ALA A 231 3.99 -28.77 -3.30
C ALA A 231 4.04 -30.30 -3.56
N SER A 232 4.51 -30.68 -4.74
CA SER A 232 4.89 -32.05 -5.09
C SER A 232 6.38 -32.06 -5.40
N TRP A 233 7.14 -32.90 -4.73
CA TRP A 233 8.59 -32.95 -4.87
C TRP A 233 9.07 -33.43 -6.26
N ASP A 234 8.20 -34.07 -7.02
CA ASP A 234 8.39 -34.58 -8.38
C ASP A 234 7.90 -33.64 -9.48
N VAL A 235 7.22 -32.52 -9.12
CA VAL A 235 6.70 -31.54 -10.07
C VAL A 235 7.54 -30.26 -10.01
N PRO A 236 8.20 -29.89 -11.11
CA PRO A 236 8.93 -28.62 -11.17
C PRO A 236 7.97 -27.43 -10.98
N VAL A 237 8.33 -26.51 -10.08
CA VAL A 237 7.63 -25.23 -9.90
C VAL A 237 8.62 -24.08 -9.99
N THR A 238 8.17 -22.93 -10.47
CA THR A 238 8.98 -21.70 -10.46
C THR A 238 9.17 -21.20 -9.04
N VAL A 239 10.12 -20.27 -8.84
CA VAL A 239 10.31 -19.61 -7.55
C VAL A 239 9.01 -18.91 -7.12
N LEU A 240 8.37 -18.19 -8.04
CA LEU A 240 7.12 -17.47 -7.75
C LEU A 240 5.99 -18.40 -7.37
N GLN A 241 5.77 -19.49 -8.10
CA GLN A 241 4.79 -20.50 -7.74
C GLN A 241 5.05 -21.07 -6.34
N SER A 242 6.33 -21.23 -5.93
CA SER A 242 6.67 -21.71 -4.59
C SER A 242 6.24 -20.74 -3.48
N PHE A 243 6.06 -19.45 -3.76
CA PHE A 243 5.59 -18.45 -2.80
C PHE A 243 4.10 -18.58 -2.46
N GLU A 244 3.31 -19.23 -3.31
CA GLU A 244 1.89 -19.48 -3.07
C GLU A 244 1.63 -20.88 -2.47
N HIS A 245 2.66 -21.71 -2.29
CA HIS A 245 2.51 -23.02 -1.66
C HIS A 245 2.21 -22.90 -0.17
N GLY A 246 1.47 -23.90 0.32
CA GLY A 246 1.08 -23.99 1.70
C GLY A 246 -0.32 -23.48 1.98
N GLU A 247 -0.67 -23.46 3.24
CA GLU A 247 -2.00 -23.11 3.72
C GLU A 247 -2.28 -21.62 3.48
N HIS A 248 -3.44 -21.32 2.91
CA HIS A 248 -3.88 -19.95 2.68
C HIS A 248 -5.41 -19.82 2.70
N ASN A 249 -5.89 -18.61 2.95
CA ASN A 249 -7.32 -18.31 2.94
C ASN A 249 -7.78 -17.96 1.52
N ALA A 250 -8.36 -18.96 0.81
CA ALA A 250 -8.87 -18.77 -0.56
C ALA A 250 -10.00 -17.72 -0.62
N ALA A 251 -10.89 -17.68 0.37
CA ALA A 251 -11.98 -16.71 0.42
C ALA A 251 -11.48 -15.25 0.41
N THR A 252 -10.42 -14.92 1.15
CA THR A 252 -9.87 -13.56 1.14
C THR A 252 -9.19 -13.21 -0.17
N ARG A 253 -8.57 -14.18 -0.88
CA ARG A 253 -8.02 -13.97 -2.22
C ARG A 253 -9.11 -13.66 -3.23
N ILE A 254 -10.26 -14.36 -3.15
CA ILE A 254 -11.44 -14.09 -3.97
C ILE A 254 -11.99 -12.68 -3.68
N GLY A 255 -12.20 -12.33 -2.41
CA GLY A 255 -12.64 -10.99 -2.03
C GLY A 255 -11.69 -9.90 -2.54
N TYR A 256 -10.37 -10.15 -2.53
CA TYR A 256 -9.41 -9.22 -3.09
C TYR A 256 -9.52 -9.11 -4.62
N SER A 257 -9.73 -10.22 -5.32
CA SER A 257 -9.96 -10.23 -6.76
C SER A 257 -11.22 -9.44 -7.14
N VAL A 258 -12.29 -9.54 -6.34
CA VAL A 258 -13.51 -8.73 -6.52
C VAL A 258 -13.22 -7.24 -6.32
N ALA A 259 -12.49 -6.86 -5.26
CA ALA A 259 -12.12 -5.47 -5.02
C ALA A 259 -11.26 -4.88 -6.14
N LEU A 260 -10.35 -5.66 -6.73
CA LEU A 260 -9.57 -5.28 -7.91
C LEU A 260 -10.47 -5.05 -9.13
N GLY A 261 -11.44 -5.93 -9.35
CA GLY A 261 -12.44 -5.78 -10.42
C GLY A 261 -13.30 -4.53 -10.25
N GLU A 262 -13.76 -4.23 -9.03
CA GLU A 262 -14.48 -2.99 -8.71
C GLU A 262 -13.65 -1.74 -9.02
N HIS A 263 -12.37 -1.75 -8.65
CA HIS A 263 -11.45 -0.64 -8.91
C HIS A 263 -11.25 -0.39 -10.41
N LEU A 264 -11.05 -1.45 -11.19
CA LEU A 264 -10.94 -1.34 -12.66
C LEU A 264 -12.24 -0.84 -13.28
N ALA A 265 -13.39 -1.35 -12.84
CA ALA A 265 -14.71 -0.93 -13.33
C ALA A 265 -15.03 0.55 -12.99
N ALA A 266 -14.57 1.03 -11.84
CA ALA A 266 -14.71 2.43 -11.44
C ALA A 266 -13.83 3.39 -12.27
N GLY A 267 -12.80 2.87 -12.94
CA GLY A 267 -11.81 3.64 -13.69
C GLY A 267 -10.68 4.15 -12.78
N PRO A 268 -9.51 3.51 -12.80
CA PRO A 268 -8.38 3.85 -11.89
C PRO A 268 -7.99 5.32 -11.93
N GLU A 269 -8.01 5.95 -13.11
CA GLU A 269 -7.70 7.37 -13.25
C GLU A 269 -8.74 8.26 -12.57
N LEU A 270 -10.03 7.94 -12.68
CA LEU A 270 -11.09 8.67 -12.00
C LEU A 270 -10.97 8.54 -10.47
N VAL A 271 -10.64 7.35 -9.99
CA VAL A 271 -10.40 7.12 -8.55
C VAL A 271 -9.22 7.95 -8.07
N ARG A 272 -8.08 7.92 -8.78
CA ARG A 272 -6.88 8.72 -8.45
C ARG A 272 -7.19 10.22 -8.43
N GLY A 273 -7.85 10.71 -9.48
CA GLY A 273 -8.25 12.12 -9.56
C GLY A 273 -9.14 12.55 -8.39
N ARG A 274 -10.12 11.72 -8.02
CA ARG A 274 -11.00 12.01 -6.87
C ARG A 274 -10.25 11.96 -5.54
N LEU A 275 -9.35 11.01 -5.34
CA LEU A 275 -8.51 10.95 -4.13
C LEU A 275 -7.61 12.18 -3.99
N ALA A 276 -7.00 12.64 -5.08
CA ALA A 276 -6.21 13.88 -5.10
C ALA A 276 -7.06 15.11 -4.74
N GLU A 277 -8.28 15.20 -5.28
CA GLU A 277 -9.23 16.27 -4.95
C GLU A 277 -9.63 16.26 -3.47
N VAL A 278 -9.99 15.10 -2.92
CA VAL A 278 -10.31 14.94 -1.50
C VAL A 278 -9.14 15.35 -0.61
N GLY A 279 -7.93 14.94 -0.96
CA GLY A 279 -6.73 15.33 -0.21
C GLY A 279 -6.45 16.83 -0.28
N ARG A 280 -6.61 17.45 -1.46
CA ARG A 280 -6.48 18.92 -1.62
C ARG A 280 -7.48 19.65 -0.71
N THR A 281 -8.75 19.26 -0.75
CA THR A 281 -9.81 19.83 0.10
C THR A 281 -9.48 19.65 1.59
N ALA A 282 -9.03 18.46 1.99
CA ALA A 282 -8.63 18.19 3.36
C ALA A 282 -7.50 19.12 3.82
N ARG A 283 -6.45 19.28 3.02
CA ARG A 283 -5.32 20.16 3.34
C ARG A 283 -5.72 21.64 3.42
N GLN A 284 -6.60 22.10 2.53
CA GLN A 284 -7.13 23.48 2.55
C GLN A 284 -7.93 23.75 3.83
N ILE A 285 -8.84 22.86 4.19
CA ILE A 285 -9.68 23.02 5.40
C ILE A 285 -8.83 22.94 6.67
N LEU A 286 -7.91 21.97 6.72
CA LEU A 286 -7.14 21.69 7.93
C LEU A 286 -5.96 22.63 8.17
N ALA A 287 -5.50 23.35 7.13
CA ALA A 287 -4.44 24.36 7.28
C ALA A 287 -4.81 25.50 8.25
N GLY A 288 -6.13 25.73 8.46
CA GLY A 288 -6.63 26.75 9.39
C GLY A 288 -6.95 26.26 10.80
N VAL A 289 -6.61 25.01 11.14
CA VAL A 289 -6.91 24.46 12.48
C VAL A 289 -5.80 24.83 13.46
N PRO A 290 -6.10 25.64 14.53
CA PRO A 290 -5.11 26.02 15.52
C PRO A 290 -4.50 24.79 16.21
N GLY A 291 -3.21 24.90 16.57
CA GLY A 291 -2.49 23.82 17.24
C GLY A 291 -1.95 22.71 16.30
N TRP A 292 -2.29 22.78 15.01
CA TRP A 292 -1.88 21.80 14.01
C TRP A 292 -1.27 22.45 12.77
N ARG A 293 -0.33 21.75 12.16
CA ARG A 293 0.29 22.14 10.88
C ARG A 293 0.13 20.99 9.89
N VAL A 294 -0.43 21.28 8.73
CA VAL A 294 -0.45 20.34 7.60
C VAL A 294 0.98 20.22 7.06
N VAL A 295 1.45 18.99 6.87
CA VAL A 295 2.83 18.70 6.44
C VAL A 295 2.98 18.82 4.93
N GLU A 296 2.03 18.27 4.19
CA GLU A 296 2.06 18.19 2.73
C GLU A 296 1.72 19.54 2.06
N GLY A 297 2.27 19.76 0.89
CA GLY A 297 1.81 20.82 -0.02
C GLY A 297 0.35 20.60 -0.44
N VAL A 298 -0.40 21.69 -0.64
CA VAL A 298 -1.84 21.63 -0.96
C VAL A 298 -2.14 20.78 -2.20
N ASP A 299 -1.25 20.78 -3.19
CA ASP A 299 -1.43 20.11 -4.48
C ASP A 299 -0.81 18.70 -4.56
N GLU A 300 -0.36 18.12 -3.45
CA GLU A 300 0.08 16.72 -3.48
C GLU A 300 -1.04 15.82 -4.02
N PRO A 301 -0.74 14.90 -4.95
CA PRO A 301 -1.75 14.10 -5.63
C PRO A 301 -2.26 12.91 -4.77
N THR A 302 -2.35 13.11 -3.46
CA THR A 302 -2.71 12.06 -2.50
C THR A 302 -3.85 12.49 -1.59
N ALA A 303 -4.63 11.54 -1.10
CA ALA A 303 -5.66 11.76 -0.11
C ALA A 303 -5.13 11.77 1.34
N ILE A 304 -3.89 11.34 1.56
CA ILE A 304 -3.26 11.38 2.89
C ILE A 304 -2.98 12.83 3.25
N THR A 305 -3.38 13.22 4.46
CA THR A 305 -3.04 14.50 5.07
C THR A 305 -2.48 14.25 6.47
N THR A 306 -1.30 14.79 6.72
CA THR A 306 -0.56 14.62 7.98
C THR A 306 -0.61 15.92 8.76
N LEU A 307 -1.03 15.81 10.01
CA LEU A 307 -1.16 16.90 10.96
C LEU A 307 -0.08 16.78 12.04
N GLU A 308 0.82 17.73 12.03
CA GLU A 308 1.88 17.85 13.01
C GLU A 308 1.43 18.80 14.12
N PRO A 309 1.54 18.43 15.41
CA PRO A 309 1.21 19.34 16.50
C PRO A 309 2.20 20.50 16.56
N THR A 310 1.68 21.73 16.65
CA THR A 310 2.47 22.97 16.85
C THR A 310 2.47 23.44 18.30
N GLY A 311 1.65 22.80 19.15
CA GLY A 311 1.53 23.03 20.60
C GLY A 311 1.81 21.74 21.39
N GLY A 312 1.14 21.61 22.53
CA GLY A 312 1.31 20.48 23.45
C GLY A 312 0.42 19.26 23.16
N ALA A 313 -0.33 19.24 22.05
CA ALA A 313 -1.21 18.12 21.72
C ALA A 313 -0.43 16.83 21.47
N ASP A 314 -0.87 15.72 22.08
CA ASP A 314 -0.36 14.38 21.83
C ASP A 314 -1.21 13.68 20.75
N PRO A 315 -0.68 13.43 19.54
CA PRO A 315 -1.44 12.77 18.47
C PRO A 315 -2.01 11.39 18.84
N VAL A 316 -1.36 10.65 19.74
CA VAL A 316 -1.83 9.33 20.19
C VAL A 316 -3.05 9.48 21.10
N ALA A 317 -2.99 10.42 22.06
CA ALA A 317 -4.12 10.73 22.94
C ALA A 317 -5.30 11.31 22.13
N VAL A 318 -5.03 12.26 21.22
CA VAL A 318 -6.05 12.85 20.33
C VAL A 318 -6.72 11.78 19.47
N ARG A 319 -5.96 10.88 18.83
CA ARG A 319 -6.54 9.75 18.07
C ARG A 319 -7.46 8.89 18.95
N THR A 320 -7.02 8.57 20.15
CA THR A 320 -7.80 7.72 21.08
C THR A 320 -9.13 8.40 21.45
N TRP A 321 -9.09 9.68 21.76
CA TRP A 321 -10.28 10.48 22.05
C TRP A 321 -11.21 10.62 20.83
N LEU A 322 -10.67 10.89 19.62
CA LEU A 322 -11.46 10.99 18.39
C LEU A 322 -12.26 9.70 18.14
N ILE A 323 -11.65 8.54 18.35
CA ILE A 323 -12.33 7.25 18.15
C ILE A 323 -13.37 7.01 19.25
N ALA A 324 -12.99 7.17 20.52
CA ALA A 324 -13.85 6.81 21.66
C ALA A 324 -15.02 7.77 21.86
N GLU A 325 -14.79 9.08 21.72
CA GLU A 325 -15.76 10.11 22.11
C GLU A 325 -16.46 10.77 20.91
N ARG A 326 -15.86 10.69 19.71
CA ARG A 326 -16.35 11.37 18.51
C ARG A 326 -16.74 10.43 17.36
N GLY A 327 -16.39 9.15 17.46
CA GLY A 327 -16.65 8.17 16.40
C GLY A 327 -15.84 8.47 15.11
N ILE A 328 -14.70 9.17 15.23
CA ILE A 328 -13.86 9.56 14.09
C ILE A 328 -12.63 8.67 14.04
N VAL A 329 -12.52 7.84 13.00
CA VAL A 329 -11.41 6.88 12.85
C VAL A 329 -10.26 7.52 12.08
N THR A 330 -9.10 7.64 12.75
CA THR A 330 -7.85 8.20 12.23
C THR A 330 -6.66 7.34 12.67
N THR A 331 -5.44 7.68 12.23
CA THR A 331 -4.20 7.03 12.67
C THR A 331 -3.26 8.04 13.33
N ALA A 332 -2.71 7.72 14.50
CA ALA A 332 -1.49 8.33 14.99
C ALA A 332 -0.27 7.58 14.43
N CYS A 333 0.68 8.30 13.90
CA CYS A 333 1.96 7.75 13.45
C CYS A 333 3.01 8.08 14.49
N GLU A 334 3.55 7.07 15.14
CA GLU A 334 4.63 7.16 16.12
C GLU A 334 6.00 6.97 15.45
N LEU A 335 7.09 7.27 16.16
CA LEU A 335 8.46 7.26 15.62
C LEU A 335 8.85 5.93 14.97
N ALA A 336 8.40 4.81 15.53
CA ALA A 336 8.66 3.48 15.01
C ALA A 336 8.09 3.23 13.59
N ARG A 337 7.21 4.12 13.11
CA ARG A 337 6.63 4.01 11.77
C ARG A 337 7.62 4.38 10.67
N ALA A 338 8.48 5.37 10.90
CA ALA A 338 9.58 5.74 10.01
C ALA A 338 10.78 6.20 10.87
N PRO A 339 11.51 5.24 11.47
CA PRO A 339 12.44 5.53 12.57
C PRO A 339 13.67 6.34 12.15
N TYR A 340 13.99 6.39 10.85
CA TYR A 340 15.12 7.19 10.35
C TYR A 340 14.73 8.60 9.91
N GLU A 341 13.43 8.96 10.01
CA GLU A 341 12.95 10.26 9.57
C GLU A 341 12.10 10.97 10.63
N MET A 342 11.17 10.25 11.27
CA MET A 342 10.25 10.86 12.21
C MET A 342 10.96 11.24 13.51
N THR A 343 10.78 12.50 13.94
CA THR A 343 11.32 13.03 15.21
C THR A 343 10.24 13.28 16.26
N LYS A 344 8.99 13.28 15.87
CA LYS A 344 7.80 13.41 16.73
C LYS A 344 6.60 12.68 16.15
N PRO A 345 5.63 12.26 16.98
CA PRO A 345 4.38 11.69 16.50
C PRO A 345 3.56 12.69 15.69
N VAL A 346 2.74 12.19 14.77
CA VAL A 346 1.81 12.98 13.96
C VAL A 346 0.44 12.31 13.90
N LEU A 347 -0.61 13.08 13.69
CA LEU A 347 -1.94 12.58 13.36
C LEU A 347 -2.08 12.52 11.85
N ARG A 348 -2.48 11.36 11.32
CA ARG A 348 -2.70 11.15 9.89
C ARG A 348 -4.18 10.89 9.63
N ILE A 349 -4.76 11.60 8.67
CA ILE A 349 -6.02 11.22 8.04
C ILE A 349 -5.77 10.69 6.63
N SER A 350 -6.59 9.75 6.24
CA SER A 350 -6.57 9.12 4.92
C SER A 350 -8.02 8.84 4.47
N PRO A 351 -8.76 9.91 4.11
CA PRO A 351 -10.12 9.82 3.60
C PRO A 351 -10.17 9.08 2.26
N HIS A 352 -11.35 8.58 1.87
CA HIS A 352 -11.55 7.93 0.58
C HIS A 352 -12.44 8.76 -0.36
N VAL A 353 -12.75 8.23 -1.54
CA VAL A 353 -13.48 8.94 -2.63
C VAL A 353 -14.88 9.43 -2.23
N ASP A 354 -15.51 8.83 -1.22
CA ASP A 354 -16.83 9.20 -0.70
C ASP A 354 -16.81 10.33 0.34
N THR A 355 -15.63 10.71 0.81
CA THR A 355 -15.48 11.81 1.78
C THR A 355 -15.91 13.14 1.15
N THR A 356 -16.74 13.89 1.89
CA THR A 356 -17.25 15.20 1.50
C THR A 356 -16.48 16.33 2.16
N ALA A 357 -16.64 17.57 1.66
CA ALA A 357 -16.10 18.76 2.32
C ALA A 357 -16.74 18.97 3.72
N GLU A 358 -18.03 18.65 3.86
CA GLU A 358 -18.74 18.74 5.12
C GLU A 358 -18.17 17.79 6.18
N ASP A 359 -17.83 16.54 5.81
CA ASP A 359 -17.14 15.60 6.71
C ASP A 359 -15.81 16.15 7.21
N LEU A 360 -15.06 16.80 6.32
CA LEU A 360 -13.76 17.40 6.63
C LEU A 360 -13.90 18.66 7.50
N GLU A 361 -14.91 19.49 7.25
CA GLU A 361 -15.24 20.66 8.07
C GLU A 361 -15.69 20.23 9.50
N GLN A 362 -16.53 19.20 9.58
CA GLN A 362 -16.91 18.60 10.86
C GLN A 362 -15.68 18.10 11.63
N PHE A 363 -14.77 17.39 10.97
CA PHE A 363 -13.52 16.95 11.58
C PHE A 363 -12.65 18.13 12.06
N ALA A 364 -12.49 19.17 11.21
CA ALA A 364 -11.75 20.37 11.57
C ALA A 364 -12.36 21.09 12.80
N GLY A 365 -13.70 21.11 12.90
CA GLY A 365 -14.42 21.61 14.08
C GLY A 365 -14.05 20.85 15.34
N VAL A 366 -14.16 19.52 15.29
CA VAL A 366 -13.82 18.64 16.42
C VAL A 366 -12.35 18.75 16.82
N LEU A 367 -11.45 18.88 15.84
CA LEU A 367 -10.01 18.96 16.11
C LEU A 367 -9.58 20.27 16.81
N ARG A 368 -10.34 21.38 16.64
CA ARG A 368 -10.15 22.64 17.42
C ARG A 368 -10.38 22.44 18.90
N ASP A 369 -11.28 21.54 19.28
CA ASP A 369 -11.61 21.25 20.69
C ASP A 369 -10.59 20.33 21.36
N ALA A 370 -9.69 19.73 20.58
CA ALA A 370 -8.67 18.77 21.02
C ALA A 370 -7.28 19.38 21.25
N GLY A 371 -7.12 20.71 21.02
CA GLY A 371 -5.86 21.44 21.09
C GLY A 371 -5.60 22.17 22.39
#